data_fb85ca1e67f0382f7d8de16515b283e9
#
_entry.id   fb85ca1e67f0382f7d8de16515b283e9
#
_cell.length_a   1.000
_cell.length_b   1.000
_cell.length_c   1.000
_cell.angle_alpha   90.00
_cell.angle_beta   90.00
_cell.angle_gamma   90.00
#
_symmetry.space_group_name_H-M   'P 1'
#
loop_
_entity.id
_entity.type
_entity.pdbx_description
1 polymer ?
#
loop_
_entity_poly.entity_id
_entity_poly.type
_entity_poly.pdbx_seq_one_letter_code
_entity_poly.pdbx_strand_id
1 'polypeptide(L)'
;MKYKITLLIFLFSVLVFAQSETTGTIKTVAVLKHELGYALHKPANTKEKKPLIVFISGDGEKGTDIEKVKINGPLKYLKTHQLDAYVLAPQCKEEEKWDIESINELILKVQRENKIDPYRIYVTGLSSGGWAVWNLALSYPDKFAAIAPISGFVDLIELESACKIANIPTRIFHGLSDDVVKVDYAITI
;
A
#
# COMPACT_ATOMS: atom_id res chain seq x y z
N MET A 1 -57.29 36.52 15.24
CA MET A 1 -56.60 35.77 14.15
C MET A 1 -55.41 35.06 14.76
N LYS A 2 -55.40 33.69 14.84
CA LYS A 2 -54.33 32.90 15.36
C LYS A 2 -53.53 32.34 14.15
N TYR A 3 -52.30 32.78 13.94
CA TYR A 3 -51.41 32.24 12.91
C TYR A 3 -50.81 30.92 13.40
N LYS A 4 -51.13 29.83 12.70
CA LYS A 4 -50.45 28.55 12.89
C LYS A 4 -49.18 28.57 12.05
N ILE A 5 -48.03 28.61 12.71
CA ILE A 5 -46.71 28.44 12.05
C ILE A 5 -46.50 26.95 11.88
N THR A 6 -46.57 26.46 10.65
CA THR A 6 -46.18 25.09 10.28
C THR A 6 -44.69 25.04 10.07
N LEU A 7 -43.96 24.44 11.01
CA LEU A 7 -42.50 24.21 10.90
C LEU A 7 -42.27 23.03 9.96
N LEU A 8 -41.77 23.31 8.77
CA LEU A 8 -41.39 22.30 7.80
C LEU A 8 -39.97 21.84 8.13
N ILE A 9 -39.83 20.67 8.76
CA ILE A 9 -38.51 20.04 9.03
C ILE A 9 -38.09 19.33 7.78
N PHE A 10 -37.07 19.90 7.07
CA PHE A 10 -36.38 19.23 6.00
C PHE A 10 -35.39 18.23 6.61
N LEU A 11 -35.72 16.94 6.57
CA LEU A 11 -34.77 15.87 6.86
C LEU A 11 -33.81 15.76 5.66
N PHE A 12 -32.63 16.33 5.78
CA PHE A 12 -31.52 16.03 4.89
C PHE A 12 -30.99 14.65 5.28
N SER A 13 -31.31 13.62 4.50
CA SER A 13 -30.65 12.33 4.61
C SER A 13 -29.23 12.44 4.03
N VAL A 14 -28.26 12.65 4.89
CA VAL A 14 -26.86 12.55 4.53
C VAL A 14 -26.57 11.06 4.31
N LEU A 15 -26.44 10.65 3.05
CA LEU A 15 -25.92 9.32 2.71
C LEU A 15 -24.43 9.30 3.08
N VAL A 16 -24.13 8.83 4.28
CA VAL A 16 -22.76 8.55 4.72
C VAL A 16 -22.33 7.26 4.03
N PHE A 17 -21.53 7.37 2.97
CA PHE A 17 -20.83 6.21 2.41
C PHE A 17 -19.72 5.83 3.37
N ALA A 18 -19.90 4.75 4.10
CA ALA A 18 -18.90 4.22 5.01
C ALA A 18 -17.79 3.54 4.22
N GLN A 19 -16.55 4.02 4.38
CA GLN A 19 -15.37 3.27 4.01
C GLN A 19 -15.25 2.10 4.98
N SER A 20 -14.80 0.93 4.50
CA SER A 20 -14.62 -0.24 5.34
C SER A 20 -13.16 -0.69 5.32
N GLU A 21 -12.70 -1.15 6.46
CA GLU A 21 -11.40 -1.79 6.61
C GLU A 21 -11.59 -3.25 6.99
N THR A 22 -10.78 -4.11 6.41
CA THR A 22 -10.71 -5.52 6.75
C THR A 22 -9.25 -5.90 7.03
N THR A 23 -9.06 -6.74 8.02
CA THR A 23 -7.76 -7.35 8.32
C THR A 23 -7.80 -8.83 8.05
N GLY A 24 -6.67 -9.42 7.75
CA GLY A 24 -6.58 -10.85 7.50
C GLY A 24 -5.14 -11.33 7.48
N THR A 25 -4.99 -12.62 7.33
CA THR A 25 -3.71 -13.28 7.12
C THR A 25 -3.76 -14.10 5.84
N ILE A 26 -2.63 -14.25 5.19
CA ILE A 26 -2.41 -15.16 4.08
C ILE A 26 -1.22 -16.05 4.41
N LYS A 27 -1.38 -17.35 4.21
CA LYS A 27 -0.27 -18.30 4.13
C LYS A 27 0.09 -18.43 2.66
N THR A 28 1.30 -18.01 2.33
CA THR A 28 1.77 -18.04 0.95
C THR A 28 2.26 -19.44 0.60
N VAL A 29 2.19 -19.80 -0.67
CA VAL A 29 2.78 -21.03 -1.21
C VAL A 29 4.22 -20.80 -1.69
N ALA A 30 4.74 -19.61 -1.53
CA ALA A 30 6.14 -19.29 -1.80
C ALA A 30 7.08 -20.30 -1.12
N VAL A 31 8.27 -20.45 -1.65
CA VAL A 31 9.25 -21.46 -1.23
C VAL A 31 9.49 -21.48 0.28
N LEU A 32 9.43 -20.32 0.91
CA LEU A 32 9.66 -20.14 2.35
C LEU A 32 8.38 -20.20 3.20
N LYS A 33 7.19 -20.34 2.60
CA LYS A 33 5.89 -20.42 3.29
C LYS A 33 5.67 -19.31 4.33
N HIS A 34 5.95 -18.09 3.98
CA HIS A 34 5.72 -16.96 4.86
C HIS A 34 4.24 -16.75 5.17
N GLU A 35 3.94 -16.35 6.39
CA GLU A 35 2.61 -15.93 6.78
C GLU A 35 2.60 -14.39 6.90
N LEU A 36 1.87 -13.74 6.01
CA LEU A 36 1.70 -12.30 6.03
C LEU A 36 0.36 -11.92 6.65
N GLY A 37 0.40 -11.07 7.69
CA GLY A 37 -0.74 -10.28 8.09
C GLY A 37 -1.00 -9.17 7.07
N TYR A 38 -2.21 -8.63 7.02
CA TYR A 38 -2.49 -7.45 6.20
C TYR A 38 -3.70 -6.68 6.71
N ALA A 39 -3.70 -5.38 6.46
CA ALA A 39 -4.86 -4.51 6.53
C ALA A 39 -5.26 -4.09 5.11
N LEU A 40 -6.55 -4.14 4.81
CA LEU A 40 -7.11 -3.72 3.53
C LEU A 40 -8.23 -2.70 3.75
N HIS A 41 -7.97 -1.46 3.32
CA HIS A 41 -8.99 -0.44 3.20
C HIS A 41 -9.73 -0.58 1.87
N LYS A 42 -11.05 -0.44 1.91
CA LYS A 42 -11.92 -0.46 0.73
C LYS A 42 -12.57 0.90 0.55
N PRO A 43 -12.59 1.45 -0.68
CA PRO A 43 -13.29 2.70 -0.96
C PRO A 43 -14.80 2.57 -0.71
N ALA A 44 -15.46 3.70 -0.48
CA ALA A 44 -16.90 3.72 -0.23
C ALA A 44 -17.74 3.20 -1.41
N ASN A 45 -17.27 3.41 -2.64
CA ASN A 45 -17.90 2.88 -3.85
C ASN A 45 -17.06 1.76 -4.48
N THR A 46 -17.54 0.53 -4.36
CA THR A 46 -16.92 -0.67 -4.96
C THR A 46 -17.70 -1.21 -6.17
N LYS A 47 -18.63 -0.44 -6.75
CA LYS A 47 -19.40 -0.87 -7.92
C LYS A 47 -18.53 -0.97 -9.17
N GLU A 48 -17.55 -0.08 -9.30
CA GLU A 48 -16.60 -0.01 -10.41
C GLU A 48 -15.21 -0.46 -9.97
N LYS A 49 -14.35 -0.77 -10.93
CA LYS A 49 -12.95 -1.07 -10.67
C LYS A 49 -12.22 0.18 -10.16
N LYS A 50 -11.50 0.04 -9.06
CA LYS A 50 -10.75 1.11 -8.40
C LYS A 50 -9.26 0.82 -8.39
N PRO A 51 -8.42 1.85 -8.24
CA PRO A 51 -6.98 1.67 -8.04
C PRO A 51 -6.68 0.86 -6.79
N LEU A 52 -5.52 0.21 -6.78
CA LEU A 52 -4.91 -0.37 -5.59
C LEU A 52 -3.61 0.38 -5.28
N ILE A 53 -3.48 0.82 -4.04
CA ILE A 53 -2.23 1.31 -3.46
C ILE A 53 -1.73 0.26 -2.48
N VAL A 54 -0.53 -0.26 -2.71
CA VAL A 54 0.16 -1.16 -1.78
C VAL A 54 1.19 -0.33 -1.02
N PHE A 55 1.09 -0.30 0.30
CA PHE A 55 2.06 0.36 1.17
C PHE A 55 2.81 -0.67 2.00
N ILE A 56 4.11 -0.76 1.80
CA ILE A 56 4.99 -1.68 2.52
C ILE A 56 5.73 -0.87 3.58
N SER A 57 5.49 -1.21 4.83
CA SER A 57 6.05 -0.51 5.98
C SER A 57 7.53 -0.84 6.19
N GLY A 58 8.17 -0.05 7.05
CA GLY A 58 9.54 -0.31 7.52
C GLY A 58 9.59 -1.40 8.59
N ASP A 59 10.79 -1.59 9.14
CA ASP A 59 11.01 -2.62 10.16
C ASP A 59 10.27 -2.33 11.48
N GLY A 60 10.02 -1.05 11.79
CA GLY A 60 9.31 -0.67 13.01
C GLY A 60 7.83 -1.09 13.08
N GLU A 61 7.22 -1.40 11.94
CA GLU A 61 5.83 -1.83 11.85
C GLU A 61 5.65 -3.35 11.69
N LYS A 62 6.75 -4.10 11.69
CA LYS A 62 6.73 -5.57 11.70
C LYS A 62 6.11 -6.13 12.98
N GLY A 63 5.77 -7.40 12.96
CA GLY A 63 5.22 -8.14 14.09
C GLY A 63 3.89 -8.81 13.81
N THR A 64 3.09 -9.01 14.86
CA THR A 64 1.77 -9.66 14.79
C THR A 64 0.61 -8.72 15.12
N ASP A 65 0.90 -7.51 15.60
CA ASP A 65 -0.10 -6.48 15.84
C ASP A 65 -0.33 -5.66 14.56
N ILE A 66 -1.43 -5.94 13.88
CA ILE A 66 -1.78 -5.31 12.60
C ILE A 66 -2.03 -3.79 12.71
N GLU A 67 -2.28 -3.26 13.90
CA GLU A 67 -2.44 -1.81 14.08
C GLU A 67 -1.13 -1.05 13.80
N LYS A 68 0.02 -1.70 13.92
CA LYS A 68 1.32 -1.09 13.61
C LYS A 68 1.40 -0.59 12.17
N VAL A 69 0.86 -1.30 11.16
CA VAL A 69 0.91 -0.87 9.76
C VAL A 69 0.04 0.35 9.45
N LYS A 70 -0.75 0.82 10.43
CA LYS A 70 -1.64 1.97 10.32
C LYS A 70 -1.06 3.25 10.96
N ILE A 71 0.14 3.20 11.52
CA ILE A 71 0.76 4.35 12.17
C ILE A 71 1.48 5.28 11.19
N ASN A 72 1.78 4.79 9.99
CA ASN A 72 2.40 5.54 8.90
C ASN A 72 1.66 5.33 7.57
N GLY A 73 2.05 6.11 6.55
CA GLY A 73 1.60 5.93 5.18
C GLY A 73 0.10 6.18 4.93
N PRO A 74 -0.45 5.57 3.87
CA PRO A 74 -1.81 5.85 3.42
C PRO A 74 -2.90 5.47 4.43
N LEU A 75 -2.73 4.41 5.22
CA LEU A 75 -3.72 4.01 6.24
C LEU A 75 -3.81 5.04 7.39
N LYS A 76 -2.69 5.68 7.74
CA LYS A 76 -2.71 6.83 8.67
C LYS A 76 -3.47 8.01 8.09
N TYR A 77 -3.23 8.33 6.82
CA TYR A 77 -3.91 9.41 6.11
C TYR A 77 -5.42 9.21 6.09
N LEU A 78 -5.88 7.98 5.88
CA LEU A 78 -7.29 7.60 5.81
C LEU A 78 -8.04 7.73 7.15
N LYS A 79 -7.34 7.91 8.29
CA LYS A 79 -8.00 8.19 9.57
C LYS A 79 -8.76 9.54 9.56
N THR A 80 -8.35 10.47 8.71
CA THR A 80 -8.93 11.83 8.63
C THR A 80 -9.33 12.24 7.22
N HIS A 81 -9.04 11.42 6.21
CA HIS A 81 -9.31 11.71 4.80
C HIS A 81 -9.99 10.53 4.12
N GLN A 82 -10.57 10.79 2.96
CA GLN A 82 -11.14 9.75 2.10
C GLN A 82 -10.26 9.56 0.86
N LEU A 83 -10.21 8.33 0.37
CA LEU A 83 -9.51 7.97 -0.86
C LEU A 83 -10.36 6.99 -1.66
N ASP A 84 -10.60 7.30 -2.93
CA ASP A 84 -11.35 6.42 -3.83
C ASP A 84 -10.45 5.33 -4.45
N ALA A 85 -9.76 4.61 -3.58
CA ALA A 85 -8.84 3.52 -3.91
C ALA A 85 -8.85 2.44 -2.82
N TYR A 86 -8.51 1.22 -3.19
CA TYR A 86 -8.10 0.21 -2.22
C TYR A 86 -6.71 0.55 -1.69
N VAL A 87 -6.49 0.34 -0.40
CA VAL A 87 -5.15 0.46 0.21
C VAL A 87 -4.83 -0.83 0.94
N LEU A 88 -3.79 -1.50 0.51
CA LEU A 88 -3.28 -2.74 1.09
C LEU A 88 -1.99 -2.46 1.83
N ALA A 89 -1.92 -2.83 3.10
CA ALA A 89 -0.71 -2.79 3.89
C ALA A 89 -0.40 -4.19 4.44
N PRO A 90 0.57 -4.91 3.84
CA PRO A 90 1.07 -6.16 4.39
C PRO A 90 1.84 -5.95 5.69
N GLN A 91 1.92 -6.99 6.51
CA GLN A 91 2.77 -7.06 7.69
C GLN A 91 3.49 -8.40 7.74
N CYS A 92 4.81 -8.40 7.84
CA CYS A 92 5.59 -9.59 8.13
C CYS A 92 5.93 -9.67 9.63
N LYS A 93 6.30 -10.86 10.10
CA LYS A 93 6.74 -11.05 11.48
C LYS A 93 8.02 -10.27 11.76
N GLU A 94 8.29 -9.99 13.02
CA GLU A 94 9.37 -9.10 13.44
C GLU A 94 10.76 -9.57 12.99
N GLU A 95 11.00 -10.87 13.00
CA GLU A 95 12.28 -11.48 12.67
C GLU A 95 12.43 -11.84 11.17
N GLU A 96 11.37 -11.62 10.38
CA GLU A 96 11.34 -11.97 8.97
C GLU A 96 11.76 -10.78 8.10
N LYS A 97 12.36 -11.09 6.94
CA LYS A 97 12.55 -10.12 5.86
C LYS A 97 11.32 -10.12 4.95
N TRP A 98 11.13 -9.03 4.23
CA TRP A 98 10.11 -8.97 3.18
C TRP A 98 10.40 -10.03 2.12
N ASP A 99 9.46 -10.93 1.91
CA ASP A 99 9.48 -11.90 0.82
C ASP A 99 8.64 -11.37 -0.35
N ILE A 100 9.31 -11.09 -1.45
CA ILE A 100 8.72 -10.40 -2.61
C ILE A 100 7.64 -11.25 -3.27
N GLU A 101 7.85 -12.57 -3.33
CA GLU A 101 6.87 -13.48 -3.89
C GLU A 101 5.61 -13.54 -3.03
N SER A 102 5.74 -13.60 -1.72
CA SER A 102 4.61 -13.57 -0.78
C SER A 102 3.80 -12.28 -0.87
N ILE A 103 4.46 -11.13 -1.02
CA ILE A 103 3.76 -9.86 -1.23
C ILE A 103 3.01 -9.89 -2.56
N ASN A 104 3.62 -10.41 -3.62
CA ASN A 104 2.96 -10.55 -4.92
C ASN A 104 1.75 -11.48 -4.86
N GLU A 105 1.84 -12.62 -4.17
CA GLU A 105 0.70 -13.52 -3.95
C GLU A 105 -0.45 -12.83 -3.21
N LEU A 106 -0.13 -12.04 -2.19
CA LEU A 106 -1.12 -11.24 -1.46
C LEU A 106 -1.82 -10.22 -2.37
N ILE A 107 -1.06 -9.51 -3.21
CA ILE A 107 -1.62 -8.57 -4.21
C ILE A 107 -2.57 -9.33 -5.15
N LEU A 108 -2.17 -10.48 -5.68
CA LEU A 108 -3.01 -11.31 -6.56
C LEU A 108 -4.27 -11.81 -5.85
N LYS A 109 -4.18 -12.21 -4.58
CA LYS A 109 -5.35 -12.59 -3.77
C LYS A 109 -6.33 -11.42 -3.68
N VAL A 110 -5.85 -10.25 -3.28
CA VAL A 110 -6.68 -9.06 -3.09
C VAL A 110 -7.32 -8.62 -4.41
N GLN A 111 -6.61 -8.72 -5.54
CA GLN A 111 -7.17 -8.46 -6.88
C GLN A 111 -8.30 -9.43 -7.25
N ARG A 112 -8.18 -10.71 -6.93
CA ARG A 112 -9.24 -11.70 -7.22
C ARG A 112 -10.49 -11.48 -6.38
N GLU A 113 -10.34 -11.00 -5.16
CA GLU A 113 -11.44 -10.86 -4.20
C GLU A 113 -12.13 -9.49 -4.25
N ASN A 114 -11.56 -8.52 -4.98
CA ASN A 114 -12.06 -7.16 -5.02
C ASN A 114 -12.08 -6.61 -6.44
N LYS A 115 -12.88 -5.56 -6.68
CA LYS A 115 -12.94 -4.88 -7.99
C LYS A 115 -11.78 -3.91 -8.15
N ILE A 116 -10.57 -4.44 -8.31
CA ILE A 116 -9.36 -3.67 -8.56
C ILE A 116 -9.11 -3.59 -10.07
N ASP A 117 -8.70 -2.40 -10.51
CA ASP A 117 -8.24 -2.17 -11.88
C ASP A 117 -6.80 -2.72 -12.03
N PRO A 118 -6.56 -3.75 -12.85
CA PRO A 118 -5.24 -4.35 -12.98
C PRO A 118 -4.19 -3.41 -13.57
N TYR A 119 -4.61 -2.34 -14.25
CA TYR A 119 -3.73 -1.33 -14.84
C TYR A 119 -3.47 -0.13 -13.91
N ARG A 120 -4.06 -0.11 -12.71
CA ARG A 120 -3.89 0.97 -11.74
C ARG A 120 -3.46 0.43 -10.38
N ILE A 121 -2.35 -0.31 -10.38
CA ILE A 121 -1.70 -0.81 -9.16
C ILE A 121 -0.46 0.02 -8.91
N TYR A 122 -0.39 0.61 -7.75
CA TYR A 122 0.70 1.47 -7.30
C TYR A 122 1.35 0.85 -6.08
N VAL A 123 2.68 0.92 -5.99
CA VAL A 123 3.39 0.43 -4.81
C VAL A 123 4.30 1.52 -4.24
N THR A 124 4.24 1.67 -2.93
CA THR A 124 5.08 2.58 -2.16
C THR A 124 5.50 1.91 -0.86
N GLY A 125 6.58 2.34 -0.25
CA GLY A 125 7.05 1.75 0.99
C GLY A 125 8.20 2.51 1.60
N LEU A 126 8.40 2.35 2.91
CA LEU A 126 9.36 3.08 3.71
C LEU A 126 10.52 2.17 4.14
N SER A 127 11.77 2.65 4.04
CA SER A 127 12.96 1.94 4.54
C SER A 127 13.07 0.54 3.95
N SER A 128 13.04 -0.53 4.74
CA SER A 128 12.99 -1.92 4.23
C SER A 128 11.77 -2.17 3.32
N GLY A 129 10.66 -1.48 3.54
CA GLY A 129 9.54 -1.45 2.60
C GLY A 129 9.87 -0.76 1.28
N GLY A 130 10.71 0.28 1.30
CA GLY A 130 11.24 0.92 0.10
C GLY A 130 12.15 -0.03 -0.71
N TRP A 131 12.96 -0.84 -0.03
CA TRP A 131 13.70 -1.95 -0.64
C TRP A 131 12.73 -2.95 -1.31
N ALA A 132 11.66 -3.33 -0.63
CA ALA A 132 10.67 -4.25 -1.19
C ALA A 132 9.95 -3.66 -2.41
N VAL A 133 9.71 -2.34 -2.45
CA VAL A 133 9.15 -1.65 -3.63
C VAL A 133 10.04 -1.83 -4.86
N TRP A 134 11.36 -1.60 -4.71
CA TRP A 134 12.31 -1.79 -5.80
C TRP A 134 12.32 -3.24 -6.29
N ASN A 135 12.39 -4.18 -5.37
CA ASN A 135 12.44 -5.61 -5.69
C ASN A 135 11.15 -6.13 -6.34
N LEU A 136 9.99 -5.63 -5.91
CA LEU A 136 8.72 -5.92 -6.59
C LEU A 136 8.71 -5.40 -8.02
N ALA A 137 9.16 -4.16 -8.25
CA ALA A 137 9.23 -3.60 -9.59
C ALA A 137 10.19 -4.38 -10.50
N LEU A 138 11.37 -4.74 -10.00
CA LEU A 138 12.37 -5.51 -10.74
C LEU A 138 11.89 -6.94 -11.06
N SER A 139 11.15 -7.57 -10.15
CA SER A 139 10.62 -8.93 -10.32
C SER A 139 9.37 -8.95 -11.21
N TYR A 140 8.57 -7.88 -11.20
CA TYR A 140 7.26 -7.79 -11.89
C TYR A 140 7.12 -6.45 -12.63
N PRO A 141 7.96 -6.15 -13.63
CA PRO A 141 8.06 -4.82 -14.25
C PRO A 141 6.77 -4.36 -14.96
N ASP A 142 5.96 -5.29 -15.45
CA ASP A 142 4.71 -4.97 -16.16
C ASP A 142 3.49 -4.84 -15.23
N LYS A 143 3.70 -4.96 -13.91
CA LYS A 143 2.59 -5.04 -12.97
C LYS A 143 2.15 -3.69 -12.43
N PHE A 144 3.06 -2.76 -12.28
CA PHE A 144 2.82 -1.52 -11.54
C PHE A 144 2.66 -0.33 -12.48
N ALA A 145 1.60 0.44 -12.28
CA ALA A 145 1.37 1.70 -13.01
C ALA A 145 2.35 2.81 -12.59
N ALA A 146 2.80 2.80 -11.35
CA ALA A 146 3.89 3.64 -10.85
C ALA A 146 4.38 3.10 -9.50
N ILE A 147 5.60 3.50 -9.12
CA ILE A 147 6.21 3.19 -7.83
C ILE A 147 6.70 4.45 -7.11
N ALA A 148 6.68 4.39 -5.78
CA ALA A 148 7.18 5.50 -4.94
C ALA A 148 7.95 4.97 -3.72
N PRO A 149 9.21 4.56 -3.86
CA PRO A 149 10.06 4.16 -2.73
C PRO A 149 10.43 5.37 -1.87
N ILE A 150 10.40 5.20 -0.54
CA ILE A 150 10.73 6.22 0.46
C ILE A 150 11.89 5.71 1.29
N SER A 151 13.02 6.41 1.31
CA SER A 151 14.27 6.00 1.97
C SER A 151 14.60 4.52 1.71
N GLY A 152 14.39 4.09 0.45
CA GLY A 152 14.62 2.73 -0.01
C GLY A 152 16.05 2.55 -0.53
N PHE A 153 16.46 1.30 -0.65
CA PHE A 153 17.75 0.91 -1.23
C PHE A 153 17.57 -0.27 -2.18
N VAL A 154 18.58 -0.50 -3.01
CA VAL A 154 18.65 -1.63 -3.94
C VAL A 154 19.97 -2.33 -3.71
N ASP A 155 19.97 -3.64 -3.74
CA ASP A 155 21.20 -4.42 -3.66
C ASP A 155 22.02 -4.25 -4.95
N LEU A 156 23.36 -4.20 -4.83
CA LEU A 156 24.24 -3.95 -5.98
C LEU A 156 24.02 -4.92 -7.16
N ILE A 157 23.69 -6.17 -6.85
CA ILE A 157 23.41 -7.21 -7.87
C ILE A 157 22.15 -6.87 -8.67
N GLU A 158 21.21 -6.18 -8.06
CA GLU A 158 19.92 -5.83 -8.68
C GLU A 158 20.05 -4.58 -9.56
N LEU A 159 21.03 -3.71 -9.33
CA LEU A 159 21.30 -2.53 -10.16
C LEU A 159 21.54 -2.89 -11.63
N GLU A 160 22.16 -4.03 -11.91
CA GLU A 160 22.34 -4.54 -13.28
C GLU A 160 20.99 -4.78 -14.00
N SER A 161 19.94 -4.99 -13.23
CA SER A 161 18.57 -5.20 -13.73
C SER A 161 17.73 -3.92 -13.80
N ALA A 162 18.25 -2.76 -13.42
CA ALA A 162 17.49 -1.49 -13.34
C ALA A 162 16.82 -1.12 -14.68
N CYS A 163 17.42 -1.47 -15.81
CA CYS A 163 16.82 -1.23 -17.14
C CYS A 163 15.43 -1.88 -17.31
N LYS A 164 15.10 -2.93 -16.55
CA LYS A 164 13.78 -3.58 -16.62
C LYS A 164 12.64 -2.65 -16.18
N ILE A 165 12.94 -1.70 -15.30
CA ILE A 165 11.96 -0.78 -14.74
C ILE A 165 12.01 0.63 -15.35
N ALA A 166 12.80 0.85 -16.40
CA ALA A 166 12.97 2.15 -17.04
C ALA A 166 11.65 2.78 -17.53
N ASN A 167 10.64 1.97 -17.82
CA ASN A 167 9.32 2.43 -18.27
C ASN A 167 8.30 2.61 -17.14
N ILE A 168 8.66 2.28 -15.90
CA ILE A 168 7.76 2.45 -14.74
C ILE A 168 7.91 3.88 -14.22
N PRO A 169 6.83 4.70 -14.24
CA PRO A 169 6.84 6.00 -13.59
C PRO A 169 7.26 5.87 -12.12
N THR A 170 8.38 6.49 -11.78
CA THR A 170 9.00 6.35 -10.46
C THR A 170 9.18 7.70 -9.80
N ARG A 171 8.78 7.81 -8.53
CA ARG A 171 9.06 8.97 -7.71
C ARG A 171 9.74 8.58 -6.41
N ILE A 172 11.00 8.97 -6.25
CA ILE A 172 11.81 8.65 -5.09
C ILE A 172 11.70 9.77 -4.04
N PHE A 173 11.52 9.38 -2.78
CA PHE A 173 11.60 10.28 -1.63
C PHE A 173 12.72 9.82 -0.72
N HIS A 174 13.67 10.72 -0.41
CA HIS A 174 14.81 10.40 0.44
C HIS A 174 15.31 11.63 1.19
N GLY A 175 15.64 11.47 2.45
CA GLY A 175 16.27 12.52 3.23
C GLY A 175 17.74 12.67 2.84
N LEU A 176 18.19 13.89 2.53
CA LEU A 176 19.61 14.15 2.18
C LEU A 176 20.58 13.80 3.32
N SER A 177 20.11 13.89 4.56
CA SER A 177 20.89 13.57 5.77
C SER A 177 20.45 12.26 6.43
N ASP A 178 19.87 11.34 5.66
CA ASP A 178 19.49 10.01 6.18
C ASP A 178 20.77 9.25 6.56
N ASP A 179 20.92 8.96 7.84
CA ASP A 179 22.08 8.29 8.42
C ASP A 179 21.91 6.76 8.53
N VAL A 180 20.70 6.27 8.30
CA VAL A 180 20.36 4.84 8.29
C VAL A 180 20.46 4.26 6.88
N VAL A 181 19.73 4.85 5.93
CA VAL A 181 19.78 4.49 4.51
C VAL A 181 20.34 5.68 3.74
N LYS A 182 21.57 5.55 3.27
CA LYS A 182 22.25 6.65 2.58
C LYS A 182 21.53 7.05 1.31
N VAL A 183 21.39 8.36 1.08
CA VAL A 183 20.74 8.91 -0.11
C VAL A 183 21.39 8.45 -1.43
N ASP A 184 22.65 8.07 -1.40
CA ASP A 184 23.39 7.55 -2.56
C ASP A 184 22.69 6.37 -3.21
N TYR A 185 22.00 5.52 -2.45
CA TYR A 185 21.19 4.43 -3.00
C TYR A 185 20.05 4.93 -3.90
N ALA A 186 19.46 6.09 -3.57
CA ALA A 186 18.38 6.68 -4.36
C ALA A 186 18.90 7.44 -5.59
N ILE A 187 20.16 7.84 -5.60
CA ILE A 187 20.80 8.58 -6.71
C ILE A 187 21.39 7.63 -7.75
N THR A 188 21.78 6.43 -7.32
CA THR A 188 22.48 5.45 -8.18
C THR A 188 21.54 4.68 -9.08
N ILE A 189 20.27 4.49 -8.70
CA ILE A 189 19.28 3.75 -9.47
C ILE A 189 18.57 4.62 -10.49
#